data_72352fbb90b90fc76ca7e2073eee0717
#
_entry.id   72352fbb90b90fc76ca7e2073eee0717
#
_cell.length_a   1.000
_cell.length_b   1.000
_cell.length_c   1.000
_cell.angle_alpha   90.00
_cell.angle_beta   90.00
_cell.angle_gamma   90.00
#
_symmetry.space_group_name_H-M   'P 1'
#
loop_
_entity.id
_entity.type
_entity.pdbx_description
1 polymer ?
#
loop_
_entity_poly.entity_id
_entity_poly.type
_entity_poly.pdbx_seq_one_letter_code
_entity_poly.pdbx_strand_id
1 'polypeptide(L)'
;MDEATVRAMLLQNLEYSRSDPVLAHEMYHDDAVLEFPQSGERFEGVENFLEWRSIYPASTSFEIREIRGRDDLWVVEVSVSYDDGPRGFGVSIYELRGDRIARESIYFGEGWEPPEWRAQWRAAP
;
A
#
# COMPACT_ATOMS: atom_id res chain seq x y z
N MET A 1 -7.46 -8.28 -17.01
CA MET A 1 -6.41 -9.18 -16.49
C MET A 1 -7.04 -10.20 -15.56
N ASP A 2 -6.50 -11.40 -15.48
CA ASP A 2 -6.95 -12.38 -14.52
C ASP A 2 -6.37 -12.08 -13.13
N GLU A 3 -6.89 -12.78 -12.11
CA GLU A 3 -6.48 -12.56 -10.73
C GLU A 3 -4.99 -12.83 -10.50
N ALA A 4 -4.44 -13.87 -11.11
CA ALA A 4 -3.03 -14.21 -10.95
C ALA A 4 -2.12 -13.11 -11.51
N THR A 5 -2.48 -12.52 -12.65
CA THR A 5 -1.73 -11.44 -13.26
C THR A 5 -1.78 -10.16 -12.40
N VAL A 6 -2.95 -9.83 -11.87
CA VAL A 6 -3.10 -8.66 -10.99
C VAL A 6 -2.29 -8.85 -9.71
N ARG A 7 -2.38 -10.03 -9.11
CA ARG A 7 -1.64 -10.34 -7.88
C ARG A 7 -0.14 -10.22 -8.09
N ALA A 8 0.37 -10.74 -9.21
CA ALA A 8 1.79 -10.63 -9.56
C ALA A 8 2.21 -9.18 -9.78
N MET A 9 1.37 -8.38 -10.44
CA MET A 9 1.64 -6.95 -10.66
C MET A 9 1.74 -6.18 -9.33
N LEU A 10 0.81 -6.43 -8.40
CA LEU A 10 0.82 -5.75 -7.11
C LEU A 10 2.01 -6.16 -6.25
N LEU A 11 2.38 -7.44 -6.27
CA LEU A 11 3.59 -7.92 -5.60
C LEU A 11 4.83 -7.24 -6.15
N GLN A 12 4.95 -7.14 -7.47
CA GLN A 12 6.07 -6.50 -8.14
C GLN A 12 6.14 -5.00 -7.82
N ASN A 13 4.99 -4.32 -7.80
CA ASN A 13 4.90 -2.92 -7.41
C ASN A 13 5.49 -2.69 -6.01
N LEU A 14 5.10 -3.51 -5.04
CA LEU A 14 5.59 -3.41 -3.67
C LEU A 14 7.08 -3.76 -3.57
N GLU A 15 7.53 -4.78 -4.29
CA GLU A 15 8.93 -5.20 -4.31
C GLU A 15 9.84 -4.09 -4.84
N TYR A 16 9.46 -3.43 -5.92
CA TYR A 16 10.26 -2.36 -6.52
C TYR A 16 10.07 -0.99 -5.89
N SER A 17 9.09 -0.82 -5.01
CA SER A 17 8.79 0.49 -4.41
C SER A 17 9.99 1.13 -3.69
N ARG A 18 10.91 0.32 -3.17
CA ARG A 18 12.12 0.79 -2.50
C ARG A 18 13.33 0.87 -3.41
N SER A 19 13.53 -0.17 -4.23
CA SER A 19 14.76 -0.34 -5.02
C SER A 19 14.72 0.42 -6.34
N ASP A 20 13.54 0.52 -6.95
CA ASP A 20 13.35 1.17 -8.24
C ASP A 20 11.95 1.80 -8.31
N PRO A 21 11.79 2.99 -7.69
CA PRO A 21 10.48 3.67 -7.69
C PRO A 21 9.94 3.96 -9.09
N VAL A 22 10.80 4.27 -10.04
CA VAL A 22 10.39 4.54 -11.43
C VAL A 22 9.73 3.30 -12.02
N LEU A 23 10.37 2.14 -11.89
CA LEU A 23 9.80 0.88 -12.38
C LEU A 23 8.50 0.52 -11.67
N ALA A 24 8.44 0.70 -10.35
CA ALA A 24 7.24 0.45 -9.57
C ALA A 24 6.06 1.31 -10.06
N HIS A 25 6.32 2.55 -10.43
CA HIS A 25 5.27 3.48 -10.84
C HIS A 25 4.84 3.33 -12.31
N GLU A 26 5.56 2.54 -13.10
CA GLU A 26 5.11 2.18 -14.46
C GLU A 26 3.79 1.41 -14.47
N MET A 27 3.42 0.81 -13.34
CA MET A 27 2.16 0.08 -13.17
C MET A 27 0.95 0.99 -12.99
N TYR A 28 1.16 2.30 -12.90
CA TYR A 28 0.10 3.30 -12.75
C TYR A 28 -0.21 3.95 -14.10
N HIS A 29 -1.47 4.35 -14.27
CA HIS A 29 -1.82 5.27 -15.35
C HIS A 29 -1.19 6.63 -15.08
N ASP A 30 -0.91 7.37 -16.15
CA ASP A 30 -0.32 8.71 -16.04
C ASP A 30 -1.18 9.66 -15.19
N ASP A 31 -2.50 9.52 -15.28
CA ASP A 31 -3.47 10.33 -14.54
C ASP A 31 -3.93 9.69 -13.22
N ALA A 32 -3.20 8.68 -12.73
CA ALA A 32 -3.55 8.00 -11.49
C ALA A 32 -3.65 8.97 -10.31
N VAL A 33 -4.53 8.62 -9.38
CA VAL A 33 -4.76 9.39 -8.16
C VAL A 33 -4.30 8.59 -6.96
N LEU A 34 -3.50 9.20 -6.11
CA LEU A 34 -3.12 8.66 -4.81
C LEU A 34 -3.76 9.52 -3.72
N GLU A 35 -4.41 8.89 -2.75
CA GLU A 35 -4.99 9.64 -1.65
C GLU A 35 -4.72 8.99 -0.30
N PHE A 36 -4.60 9.84 0.70
CA PHE A 36 -4.54 9.48 2.12
C PHE A 36 -5.79 10.02 2.82
N PRO A 37 -6.85 9.24 2.93
CA PRO A 37 -8.10 9.75 3.53
C PRO A 37 -7.95 10.27 4.96
N GLN A 38 -6.99 9.72 5.71
CA GLN A 38 -6.76 10.13 7.10
C GLN A 38 -6.25 11.57 7.24
N SER A 39 -5.47 12.05 6.28
CA SER A 39 -4.98 13.44 6.24
C SER A 39 -5.80 14.34 5.31
N GLY A 40 -6.63 13.73 4.45
CA GLY A 40 -7.35 14.42 3.41
C GLY A 40 -6.49 14.81 2.20
N GLU A 41 -5.25 14.32 2.14
CA GLU A 41 -4.38 14.60 1.01
C GLU A 41 -4.75 13.80 -0.21
N ARG A 42 -4.64 14.43 -1.36
CA ARG A 42 -4.87 13.82 -2.66
C ARG A 42 -3.81 14.31 -3.64
N PHE A 43 -3.18 13.37 -4.32
CA PHE A 43 -2.14 13.64 -5.31
C PHE A 43 -2.62 13.17 -6.67
N GLU A 44 -2.66 14.06 -7.63
CA GLU A 44 -3.13 13.78 -8.99
C GLU A 44 -1.95 13.69 -9.96
N GLY A 45 -1.92 12.58 -10.71
CA GLY A 45 -0.88 12.29 -11.68
C GLY A 45 0.30 11.52 -11.08
N VAL A 46 0.70 10.44 -11.76
CA VAL A 46 1.76 9.55 -11.27
C VAL A 46 3.09 10.28 -11.10
N GLU A 47 3.43 11.22 -11.98
CA GLU A 47 4.69 11.97 -11.86
C GLU A 47 4.75 12.77 -10.57
N ASN A 48 3.62 13.31 -10.13
CA ASN A 48 3.54 14.07 -8.89
C ASN A 48 3.92 13.21 -7.68
N PHE A 49 3.24 12.09 -7.48
CA PHE A 49 3.54 11.29 -6.30
C PHE A 49 4.79 10.42 -6.44
N LEU A 50 5.24 10.11 -7.64
CA LEU A 50 6.55 9.51 -7.86
C LEU A 50 7.66 10.45 -7.38
N GLU A 51 7.54 11.74 -7.65
CA GLU A 51 8.54 12.73 -7.25
C GLU A 51 8.74 12.73 -5.74
N TRP A 52 7.68 12.91 -4.96
CA TRP A 52 7.85 12.96 -3.51
C TRP A 52 8.18 11.59 -2.89
N ARG A 53 7.70 10.50 -3.48
CA ARG A 53 8.07 9.15 -3.02
C ARG A 53 9.55 8.87 -3.22
N SER A 54 10.15 9.43 -4.27
CA SER A 54 11.58 9.24 -4.57
C SER A 54 12.49 9.95 -3.58
N ILE A 55 11.99 10.99 -2.92
CA ILE A 55 12.76 11.75 -1.92
C ILE A 55 12.28 11.52 -0.50
N TYR A 56 11.49 10.47 -0.28
CA TYR A 56 10.99 10.15 1.05
C TYR A 56 12.13 9.97 2.03
N PRO A 57 12.09 10.66 3.19
CA PRO A 57 13.28 10.78 4.06
C PRO A 57 13.61 9.54 4.88
N ALA A 58 12.72 8.54 4.92
CA ALA A 58 12.93 7.35 5.73
C ALA A 58 13.10 6.11 4.86
N SER A 59 13.88 5.15 5.34
CA SER A 59 13.96 3.81 4.76
C SER A 59 12.77 2.98 5.22
N THR A 60 12.07 2.35 4.28
CA THR A 60 10.89 1.54 4.57
C THR A 60 11.15 0.06 4.33
N SER A 61 10.55 -0.77 5.17
CA SER A 61 10.57 -2.22 5.06
C SER A 61 9.15 -2.75 5.17
N PHE A 62 8.73 -3.55 4.19
CA PHE A 62 7.36 -4.06 4.09
C PHE A 62 7.30 -5.56 4.29
N GLU A 63 6.25 -6.02 4.97
CA GLU A 63 5.79 -7.40 4.92
C GLU A 63 4.35 -7.41 4.43
N ILE A 64 4.08 -8.19 3.39
CA ILE A 64 2.73 -8.34 2.86
C ILE A 64 2.00 -9.37 3.71
N ARG A 65 0.87 -8.98 4.26
CA ARG A 65 0.01 -9.87 5.03
C ARG A 65 -1.00 -10.58 4.13
N GLU A 66 -1.65 -9.82 3.24
CA GLU A 66 -2.73 -10.36 2.42
C GLU A 66 -2.90 -9.52 1.17
N ILE A 67 -3.18 -10.17 0.04
CA ILE A 67 -3.62 -9.52 -1.19
C ILE A 67 -4.93 -10.18 -1.59
N ARG A 68 -5.99 -9.38 -1.66
CA ARG A 68 -7.33 -9.85 -2.00
C ARG A 68 -7.98 -8.90 -2.97
N GLY A 69 -8.75 -9.45 -3.90
CA GLY A 69 -9.50 -8.61 -4.80
C GLY A 69 -10.27 -9.40 -5.83
N ARG A 70 -10.99 -8.65 -6.63
CA ARG A 70 -11.82 -9.19 -7.70
C ARG A 70 -12.02 -8.10 -8.75
N ASP A 71 -11.95 -8.47 -10.00
CA ASP A 71 -12.12 -7.57 -11.13
C ASP A 71 -11.14 -6.39 -11.05
N ASP A 72 -11.63 -5.17 -10.91
CA ASP A 72 -10.82 -3.96 -10.87
C ASP A 72 -10.56 -3.42 -9.46
N LEU A 73 -11.03 -4.11 -8.42
CA LEU A 73 -10.86 -3.68 -7.01
C LEU A 73 -10.00 -4.66 -6.24
N TRP A 74 -8.88 -4.15 -5.71
CA TRP A 74 -7.91 -4.96 -4.97
C TRP A 74 -7.48 -4.29 -3.68
N VAL A 75 -7.22 -5.10 -2.67
CA VAL A 75 -6.81 -4.64 -1.34
C VAL A 75 -5.53 -5.36 -0.94
N VAL A 76 -4.53 -4.60 -0.53
CA VAL A 76 -3.27 -5.13 -0.02
C VAL A 76 -3.09 -4.69 1.42
N GLU A 77 -2.92 -5.65 2.31
CA GLU A 77 -2.61 -5.39 3.71
C GLU A 77 -1.12 -5.61 3.95
N VAL A 78 -0.47 -4.62 4.56
CA VAL A 78 0.97 -4.69 4.83
C VAL A 78 1.25 -4.31 6.28
N SER A 79 2.36 -4.81 6.81
CA SER A 79 3.02 -4.19 7.94
C SER A 79 4.27 -3.49 7.44
N VAL A 80 4.62 -2.37 8.04
CA VAL A 80 5.71 -1.52 7.57
C VAL A 80 6.52 -1.00 8.75
N SER A 81 7.83 -0.94 8.57
CA SER A 81 8.75 -0.30 9.51
C SER A 81 9.51 0.80 8.79
N TYR A 82 9.75 1.90 9.49
CA TYR A 82 10.55 3.03 9.00
C TYR A 82 11.85 3.07 9.79
N ASP A 83 12.99 3.03 9.08
CA ASP A 83 14.32 3.08 9.70
C ASP A 83 14.50 2.04 10.83
N ASP A 84 13.95 0.82 10.63
CA ASP A 84 13.95 -0.26 11.63
C ASP A 84 13.26 0.11 12.95
N GLY A 85 12.38 1.10 12.91
CA GLY A 85 11.58 1.52 14.05
C GLY A 85 10.36 0.62 14.32
N PRO A 86 9.42 1.11 15.13
CA PRO A 86 8.21 0.36 15.46
C PRO A 86 7.40 -0.01 14.19
N ARG A 87 6.72 -1.15 14.27
CA ARG A 87 5.91 -1.64 13.17
C ARG A 87 4.59 -0.87 13.06
N GLY A 88 4.29 -0.40 11.86
CA GLY A 88 2.99 0.12 11.51
C GLY A 88 2.22 -0.85 10.64
N PHE A 89 0.96 -0.52 10.37
CA PHE A 89 0.05 -1.35 9.58
C PHE A 89 -0.65 -0.48 8.55
N GLY A 90 -0.63 -0.95 7.31
CA GLY A 90 -1.22 -0.21 6.20
C GLY A 90 -2.15 -1.06 5.38
N VAL A 91 -3.12 -0.39 4.78
CA VAL A 91 -4.03 -0.98 3.81
C VAL A 91 -4.04 -0.08 2.59
N SER A 92 -3.71 -0.65 1.44
CA SER A 92 -3.83 0.03 0.15
C SER A 92 -4.99 -0.56 -0.61
N ILE A 93 -5.88 0.30 -1.07
CA ILE A 93 -7.02 -0.06 -1.89
C ILE A 93 -6.72 0.42 -3.31
N TYR A 94 -6.66 -0.51 -4.25
CA TYR A 94 -6.33 -0.23 -5.64
C TYR A 94 -7.56 -0.37 -6.52
N GLU A 95 -7.77 0.61 -7.38
CA GLU A 95 -8.74 0.51 -8.46
C GLU A 95 -7.99 0.48 -9.78
N LEU A 96 -8.27 -0.53 -10.58
CA LEU A 96 -7.61 -0.71 -11.88
C LEU A 96 -8.50 -0.15 -13.01
N ARG A 97 -7.84 0.33 -14.05
CA ARG A 97 -8.49 0.66 -15.31
C ARG A 97 -7.69 -0.05 -16.41
N GLY A 98 -8.27 -1.12 -16.96
CA GLY A 98 -7.53 -1.99 -17.84
C GLY A 98 -6.41 -2.73 -17.12
N ASP A 99 -5.19 -2.57 -17.57
CA ASP A 99 -4.02 -3.29 -17.07
C ASP A 99 -3.15 -2.46 -16.11
N ARG A 100 -3.64 -1.30 -15.67
CA ARG A 100 -2.87 -0.40 -14.80
C ARG A 100 -3.71 0.16 -13.66
N ILE A 101 -3.02 0.63 -12.63
CA ILE A 101 -3.62 1.24 -11.46
C ILE A 101 -4.10 2.65 -11.82
N ALA A 102 -5.40 2.92 -11.60
CA ALA A 102 -5.99 4.23 -11.80
C ALA A 102 -6.10 5.02 -10.49
N ARG A 103 -6.24 4.32 -9.35
CA ARG A 103 -6.41 4.95 -8.04
C ARG A 103 -5.84 4.06 -6.95
N GLU A 104 -5.20 4.69 -5.98
CA GLU A 104 -4.75 4.02 -4.77
C GLU A 104 -5.15 4.87 -3.56
N SER A 105 -5.82 4.24 -2.59
CA SER A 105 -6.16 4.87 -1.32
C SER A 105 -5.42 4.14 -0.21
N ILE A 106 -4.67 4.87 0.59
CA ILE A 106 -3.84 4.31 1.64
C ILE A 106 -4.35 4.73 3.01
N TYR A 107 -4.56 3.74 3.88
CA TYR A 107 -4.82 3.92 5.30
C TYR A 107 -3.65 3.35 6.07
N PHE A 108 -3.21 4.06 7.09
CA PHE A 108 -2.06 3.67 7.88
C PHE A 108 -2.28 3.95 9.36
N GLY A 109 -1.75 3.10 10.21
CA GLY A 109 -1.79 3.28 11.64
C GLY A 109 -0.67 2.54 12.34
N GLU A 110 -0.37 2.96 13.55
CA GLU A 110 0.60 2.27 14.39
C GLU A 110 -0.06 1.09 15.11
N GLY A 111 0.74 0.11 15.54
CA GLY A 111 0.29 -0.94 16.42
C GLY A 111 0.00 -0.38 17.82
N TRP A 112 -0.76 -1.11 18.59
CA TRP A 112 -1.05 -0.76 19.98
C TRP A 112 -1.09 -2.01 20.86
N GLU A 113 -0.89 -1.81 22.15
CA GLU A 113 -1.03 -2.88 23.10
C GLU A 113 -2.51 -3.25 23.27
N PRO A 114 -2.84 -4.55 23.27
CA PRO A 114 -4.22 -4.95 23.45
C PRO A 114 -4.73 -4.53 24.83
N PRO A 115 -5.91 -3.89 24.91
CA PRO A 115 -6.45 -3.44 26.18
C PRO A 115 -6.85 -4.61 27.08
N GLU A 116 -6.55 -4.49 28.38
CA GLU A 116 -6.75 -5.55 29.36
C GLU A 116 -8.23 -5.92 29.55
N TRP A 117 -9.13 -4.95 29.43
CA TRP A 117 -10.55 -5.16 29.75
C TRP A 117 -11.23 -6.22 28.87
N ARG A 118 -10.68 -6.52 27.67
CA ARG A 118 -11.25 -7.53 26.78
C ARG A 118 -10.40 -8.80 26.65
N ALA A 119 -9.42 -8.95 27.55
CA ALA A 119 -8.47 -10.08 27.50
C ALA A 119 -9.15 -11.44 27.56
N GLN A 120 -10.20 -11.58 28.40
CA GLN A 120 -10.87 -12.87 28.61
C GLN A 120 -11.57 -13.41 27.34
N TRP A 121 -11.88 -12.56 26.38
CA TRP A 121 -12.54 -13.00 25.14
C TRP A 121 -11.58 -13.21 23.98
N ARG A 122 -10.31 -12.89 24.15
CA ARG A 122 -9.31 -13.13 23.11
C ARG A 122 -9.05 -14.61 22.92
N ALA A 123 -8.98 -15.03 21.65
CA ALA A 123 -8.48 -16.35 21.34
C ALA A 123 -6.97 -16.42 21.64
N ALA A 124 -6.44 -17.61 21.85
CA ALA A 124 -5.01 -17.82 21.93
C ALA A 124 -4.35 -17.46 20.61
N PRO A 125 -3.13 -16.90 20.62
CA PRO A 125 -2.41 -16.53 19.39
C PRO A 125 -2.04 -17.74 18.54
#